data_2381c41affcbb7d7948c14cbfa41bfca
#
_entry.id   2381c41affcbb7d7948c14cbfa41bfca
#
_cell.length_a   1.000
_cell.length_b   1.000
_cell.length_c   1.000
_cell.angle_alpha   90.00
_cell.angle_beta   90.00
_cell.angle_gamma   90.00
#
_symmetry.space_group_name_H-M   'P 1'
#
loop_
_entity.id
_entity.type
_entity.pdbx_description
1 polymer ?
#
loop_
_entity_poly.entity_id
_entity_poly.type
_entity_poly.pdbx_seq_one_letter_code
_entity_poly.pdbx_strand_id
1 'polypeptide(L)'
;VQRRQDWQDHLHWVAPGLNDEDRAIHAAAAAGLFWCRKYYDWYVARWLRGDSNSAKPPGERWQTENAYWRTLRARNIISMPDCWEYPYFCQWDLMFHAVAFAELDPGEAKRQSRMLRQASYTANNGQSPAYEWALSDANPPIGAWAALRIFMISNRCYGHKDYPFLRASLRELLLEYGWWANRTDRNGDSLFEGGFLGLDNIAIFDRRYPLKDGSRIEQSDGTAWMGMLLSLIHI
;
A
#
# COMPACT_ATOMS: atom_id res chain seq x y z
N VAL A 1 16.68 -15.13 27.38
CA VAL A 1 16.87 -16.52 26.93
C VAL A 1 15.60 -16.97 26.20
N GLN A 2 14.41 -16.92 26.81
CA GLN A 2 13.17 -17.43 26.21
C GLN A 2 12.87 -16.80 24.83
N ARG A 3 12.87 -15.46 24.69
CA ARG A 3 12.58 -14.77 23.41
C ARG A 3 13.52 -15.18 22.27
N ARG A 4 14.78 -15.53 22.59
CA ARG A 4 15.71 -16.02 21.57
C ARG A 4 15.33 -17.42 21.11
N GLN A 5 14.87 -18.27 22.01
CA GLN A 5 14.38 -19.59 21.66
C GLN A 5 13.10 -19.51 20.84
N ASP A 6 12.12 -18.69 21.25
CA ASP A 6 10.87 -18.48 20.54
C ASP A 6 11.13 -18.00 19.10
N TRP A 7 12.13 -17.13 18.91
CA TRP A 7 12.56 -16.66 17.59
C TRP A 7 13.17 -17.79 16.73
N GLN A 8 14.02 -18.62 17.31
CA GLN A 8 14.61 -19.76 16.60
C GLN A 8 13.56 -20.79 16.21
N ASP A 9 12.63 -21.06 17.09
CA ASP A 9 11.52 -21.99 16.85
C ASP A 9 10.61 -21.47 15.73
N HIS A 10 10.31 -20.17 15.73
CA HIS A 10 9.55 -19.53 14.67
C HIS A 10 10.25 -19.61 13.31
N LEU A 11 11.55 -19.29 13.23
CA LEU A 11 12.33 -19.42 11.99
C LEU A 11 12.36 -20.86 11.48
N HIS A 12 12.47 -21.82 12.37
CA HIS A 12 12.45 -23.23 12.00
C HIS A 12 11.08 -23.66 11.46
N TRP A 13 10.01 -23.14 12.05
CA TRP A 13 8.64 -23.39 11.58
C TRP A 13 8.39 -22.77 10.19
N VAL A 14 8.87 -21.55 9.95
CA VAL A 14 8.69 -20.83 8.67
C VAL A 14 9.49 -21.50 7.55
N ALA A 15 10.70 -21.91 7.83
CA ALA A 15 11.64 -22.47 6.85
C ALA A 15 12.34 -23.73 7.38
N PRO A 16 11.62 -24.86 7.49
CA PRO A 16 12.20 -26.12 7.91
C PRO A 16 13.15 -26.65 6.82
N GLY A 17 14.25 -27.25 7.24
CA GLY A 17 15.20 -27.91 6.31
C GLY A 17 16.32 -27.03 5.76
N LEU A 18 16.41 -25.75 6.15
CA LEU A 18 17.57 -24.92 5.83
C LEU A 18 18.83 -25.40 6.59
N ASN A 19 19.97 -25.38 5.93
CA ASN A 19 21.26 -25.51 6.58
C ASN A 19 21.57 -24.29 7.47
N ASP A 20 22.64 -24.32 8.24
CA ASP A 20 22.94 -23.26 9.20
C ASP A 20 23.28 -21.92 8.54
N GLU A 21 23.94 -21.92 7.39
CA GLU A 21 24.28 -20.71 6.62
C GLU A 21 23.01 -20.05 6.06
N ASP A 22 22.20 -20.81 5.34
CA ASP A 22 20.92 -20.31 4.78
C ASP A 22 19.98 -19.86 5.88
N ARG A 23 19.97 -20.54 7.03
CA ARG A 23 19.19 -20.16 8.20
C ARG A 23 19.65 -18.80 8.78
N ALA A 24 20.94 -18.54 8.81
CA ALA A 24 21.48 -17.25 9.27
C ALA A 24 21.07 -16.12 8.32
N ILE A 25 21.14 -16.34 7.01
CA ILE A 25 20.69 -15.39 5.98
C ILE A 25 19.19 -15.12 6.13
N HIS A 26 18.37 -16.18 6.22
CA HIS A 26 16.93 -16.08 6.41
C HIS A 26 16.58 -15.31 7.70
N ALA A 27 17.26 -15.60 8.79
CA ALA A 27 17.06 -14.89 10.08
C ALA A 27 17.37 -13.40 9.98
N ALA A 28 18.42 -13.02 9.27
CA ALA A 28 18.79 -11.63 9.05
C ALA A 28 17.74 -10.90 8.18
N ALA A 29 17.29 -11.52 7.09
CA ALA A 29 16.25 -10.98 6.22
C ALA A 29 14.92 -10.82 6.97
N ALA A 30 14.50 -11.84 7.73
CA ALA A 30 13.30 -11.79 8.56
C ALA A 30 13.38 -10.68 9.61
N ALA A 31 14.52 -10.53 10.30
CA ALA A 31 14.73 -9.45 11.24
C ALA A 31 14.62 -8.08 10.55
N GLY A 32 15.17 -7.92 9.34
CA GLY A 32 15.02 -6.71 8.53
C GLY A 32 13.55 -6.35 8.30
N LEU A 33 12.72 -7.30 7.86
CA LEU A 33 11.28 -7.09 7.66
C LEU A 33 10.56 -6.69 8.94
N PHE A 34 10.89 -7.29 10.09
CA PHE A 34 10.31 -6.89 11.38
C PHE A 34 10.71 -5.48 11.79
N TRP A 35 11.94 -5.04 11.52
CA TRP A 35 12.41 -3.69 11.78
C TRP A 35 11.87 -2.64 10.82
N CYS A 36 11.35 -3.02 9.67
CA CYS A 36 10.69 -2.13 8.72
C CYS A 36 9.27 -1.70 9.18
N ARG A 37 8.77 -2.23 10.29
CA ARG A 37 7.50 -1.81 10.86
C ARG A 37 7.68 -0.56 11.72
N LYS A 38 6.82 0.43 11.49
CA LYS A 38 6.85 1.70 12.21
C LYS A 38 5.46 2.17 12.60
N TYR A 39 5.37 2.89 13.69
CA TYR A 39 4.17 3.61 14.05
C TYR A 39 4.03 4.85 13.16
N TYR A 40 2.91 4.95 12.47
CA TYR A 40 2.58 6.06 11.60
C TYR A 40 1.28 6.71 12.10
N ASP A 41 1.35 7.99 12.44
CA ASP A 41 0.20 8.76 12.94
C ASP A 41 0.08 10.05 12.12
N TRP A 42 -0.85 10.04 11.18
CA TRP A 42 -1.18 11.22 10.41
C TRP A 42 -2.69 11.37 10.26
N TYR A 43 -3.21 12.48 10.74
CA TYR A 43 -4.59 12.86 10.61
C TYR A 43 -4.68 14.15 9.80
N VAL A 44 -5.21 14.08 8.56
CA VAL A 44 -5.22 15.22 7.62
C VAL A 44 -5.96 16.42 8.21
N ALA A 45 -7.11 16.24 8.84
CA ALA A 45 -7.85 17.35 9.44
C ALA A 45 -7.05 18.05 10.58
N ARG A 46 -6.25 17.30 11.35
CA ARG A 46 -5.33 17.87 12.34
C ARG A 46 -4.17 18.60 11.68
N TRP A 47 -3.57 18.00 10.67
CA TRP A 47 -2.49 18.60 9.90
C TRP A 47 -2.91 19.94 9.27
N LEU A 48 -4.13 20.04 8.73
CA LEU A 48 -4.66 21.28 8.17
C LEU A 48 -4.81 22.40 9.20
N ARG A 49 -5.26 22.07 10.42
CA ARG A 49 -5.45 23.04 11.50
C ARG A 49 -4.16 23.43 12.22
N GLY A 50 -3.17 22.54 12.20
CA GLY A 50 -1.95 22.63 13.02
C GLY A 50 -2.18 22.17 14.46
N ASP A 51 -1.08 22.04 15.17
CA ASP A 51 -1.10 21.70 16.60
C ASP A 51 -1.20 22.97 17.46
N SER A 52 -1.85 22.85 18.62
CA SER A 52 -2.09 23.97 19.54
C SER A 52 -0.84 24.69 20.02
N ASN A 53 0.29 23.97 20.05
CA ASN A 53 1.57 24.47 20.58
C ASN A 53 2.58 24.80 19.47
N SER A 54 2.13 24.80 18.20
CA SER A 54 2.99 25.08 17.04
C SER A 54 2.61 26.39 16.37
N ALA A 55 3.50 26.93 15.55
CA ALA A 55 3.18 28.04 14.67
C ALA A 55 1.96 27.69 13.79
N LYS A 56 1.09 28.68 13.55
CA LYS A 56 -0.08 28.48 12.71
C LYS A 56 0.33 28.06 11.30
N PRO A 57 -0.26 26.99 10.74
CA PRO A 57 0.08 26.55 9.38
C PRO A 57 -0.24 27.64 8.34
N PRO A 58 0.52 27.68 7.23
CA PRO A 58 0.20 28.54 6.10
C PRO A 58 -1.21 28.28 5.56
N GLY A 59 -1.90 29.34 5.13
CA GLY A 59 -3.27 29.23 4.60
C GLY A 59 -3.37 28.41 3.32
N GLU A 60 -2.29 28.40 2.53
CA GLU A 60 -2.17 27.61 1.29
C GLU A 60 -2.32 26.11 1.52
N ARG A 61 -2.05 25.61 2.75
CA ARG A 61 -2.24 24.21 3.10
C ARG A 61 -3.67 23.72 2.84
N TRP A 62 -4.66 24.58 2.99
CA TRP A 62 -6.07 24.30 2.70
C TRP A 62 -6.40 24.20 1.20
N GLN A 63 -5.50 24.67 0.35
CA GLN A 63 -5.62 24.65 -1.10
C GLN A 63 -4.86 23.47 -1.72
N THR A 64 -4.13 22.70 -0.92
CA THR A 64 -3.41 21.53 -1.39
C THR A 64 -4.37 20.38 -1.70
N GLU A 65 -3.94 19.50 -2.58
CA GLU A 65 -4.65 18.30 -2.97
C GLU A 65 -5.07 17.43 -1.75
N ASN A 66 -4.17 17.30 -0.78
CA ASN A 66 -4.43 16.53 0.44
C ASN A 66 -5.54 17.13 1.33
N ALA A 67 -5.92 18.37 1.13
CA ALA A 67 -7.01 19.01 1.89
C ALA A 67 -8.39 18.33 1.67
N TYR A 68 -8.56 17.61 0.57
CA TYR A 68 -9.79 16.84 0.31
C TYR A 68 -9.89 15.58 1.18
N TRP A 69 -8.79 15.07 1.69
CA TRP A 69 -8.71 13.84 2.47
C TRP A 69 -8.93 14.03 3.97
N ARG A 70 -9.86 14.91 4.36
CA ARG A 70 -10.08 15.29 5.78
C ARG A 70 -10.46 14.13 6.69
N THR A 71 -11.02 13.07 6.14
CA THR A 71 -11.42 11.87 6.88
C THR A 71 -10.27 10.89 7.08
N LEU A 72 -9.18 11.04 6.31
CA LEU A 72 -8.03 10.16 6.44
C LEU A 72 -7.39 10.32 7.81
N ARG A 73 -7.33 9.20 8.53
CA ARG A 73 -6.70 9.09 9.84
C ARG A 73 -5.85 7.82 9.88
N ALA A 74 -4.62 7.98 9.48
CA ALA A 74 -3.60 6.93 9.60
C ALA A 74 -3.09 6.91 11.04
N ARG A 75 -3.37 5.84 11.78
CA ARG A 75 -2.88 5.64 13.14
C ARG A 75 -2.63 4.16 13.37
N ASN A 76 -1.60 3.65 12.72
CA ASN A 76 -1.32 2.22 12.69
C ASN A 76 0.18 1.95 12.69
N ILE A 77 0.54 0.72 13.03
CA ILE A 77 1.87 0.20 12.70
C ILE A 77 1.80 -0.25 11.23
N ILE A 78 2.59 0.37 10.38
CA ILE A 78 2.70 0.06 8.96
C ILE A 78 4.04 -0.59 8.64
N SER A 79 4.06 -1.46 7.65
CA SER A 79 5.28 -2.08 7.13
C SER A 79 5.66 -1.41 5.81
N MET A 80 6.80 -0.72 5.80
CA MET A 80 7.34 -0.03 4.63
C MET A 80 8.77 -0.50 4.38
N PRO A 81 9.35 -0.29 3.17
CA PRO A 81 10.68 -0.83 2.82
C PRO A 81 11.76 -0.61 3.86
N ASP A 82 11.79 0.57 4.47
CA ASP A 82 12.61 0.84 5.65
C ASP A 82 12.09 2.06 6.42
N CYS A 83 12.63 2.28 7.63
CA CYS A 83 12.26 3.43 8.46
C CYS A 83 13.10 4.67 8.18
N TRP A 84 14.15 4.52 7.40
CA TRP A 84 15.11 5.59 7.09
C TRP A 84 14.73 6.30 5.79
N GLU A 85 14.69 5.58 4.68
CA GLU A 85 14.40 6.13 3.36
C GLU A 85 12.89 6.34 3.16
N TYR A 86 12.06 5.45 3.74
CA TYR A 86 10.60 5.50 3.68
C TYR A 86 9.97 5.78 5.05
N PRO A 87 10.22 6.95 5.67
CA PRO A 87 9.57 7.30 6.95
C PRO A 87 8.08 7.61 6.81
N TYR A 88 7.54 7.57 5.62
CA TYR A 88 6.21 7.97 5.23
C TYR A 88 5.34 6.78 4.81
N PHE A 89 4.09 7.07 4.48
CA PHE A 89 3.11 6.14 3.97
C PHE A 89 3.14 6.10 2.44
N CYS A 90 3.10 4.90 1.87
CA CYS A 90 2.85 4.67 0.45
C CYS A 90 2.06 3.36 0.28
N GLN A 91 0.92 3.42 -0.43
CA GLN A 91 -0.03 2.32 -0.46
C GLN A 91 0.50 1.08 -1.18
N TRP A 92 1.04 1.23 -2.37
CA TRP A 92 1.42 0.04 -3.15
C TRP A 92 2.68 -0.63 -2.62
N ASP A 93 3.64 0.12 -2.09
CA ASP A 93 4.82 -0.43 -1.40
C ASP A 93 4.40 -1.26 -0.18
N LEU A 94 3.44 -0.76 0.60
CA LEU A 94 2.92 -1.51 1.74
C LEU A 94 2.28 -2.84 1.31
N MET A 95 1.64 -2.90 0.13
CA MET A 95 1.08 -4.15 -0.38
C MET A 95 2.17 -5.16 -0.74
N PHE A 96 3.27 -4.76 -1.37
CA PHE A 96 4.41 -5.62 -1.63
C PHE A 96 5.04 -6.11 -0.32
N HIS A 97 5.21 -5.21 0.65
CA HIS A 97 5.70 -5.58 1.98
C HIS A 97 4.78 -6.59 2.68
N ALA A 98 3.47 -6.41 2.60
CA ALA A 98 2.51 -7.34 3.18
C ALA A 98 2.64 -8.75 2.56
N VAL A 99 2.90 -8.86 1.25
CA VAL A 99 3.15 -10.16 0.60
C VAL A 99 4.44 -10.80 1.10
N ALA A 100 5.54 -10.03 1.15
CA ALA A 100 6.80 -10.55 1.69
C ALA A 100 6.65 -10.96 3.17
N PHE A 101 5.94 -10.16 3.95
CA PHE A 101 5.69 -10.43 5.36
C PHE A 101 4.84 -11.69 5.61
N ALA A 102 4.01 -12.06 4.63
CA ALA A 102 3.17 -13.26 4.73
C ALA A 102 3.98 -14.56 4.85
N GLU A 103 5.22 -14.59 4.39
CA GLU A 103 6.12 -15.73 4.56
C GLU A 103 6.54 -15.92 6.03
N LEU A 104 6.52 -14.85 6.82
CA LEU A 104 6.89 -14.86 8.23
C LEU A 104 5.66 -14.90 9.17
N ASP A 105 4.67 -14.09 8.86
CA ASP A 105 3.45 -13.94 9.65
C ASP A 105 2.25 -13.63 8.73
N PRO A 106 1.54 -14.67 8.25
CA PRO A 106 0.36 -14.48 7.41
C PRO A 106 -0.76 -13.68 8.10
N GLY A 107 -0.87 -13.73 9.42
CA GLY A 107 -1.86 -12.97 10.19
C GLY A 107 -1.61 -11.48 10.10
N GLU A 108 -0.38 -11.06 10.34
CA GLU A 108 0.05 -9.66 10.21
C GLU A 108 -0.05 -9.17 8.76
N ALA A 109 0.34 -10.00 7.79
CA ALA A 109 0.19 -9.68 6.37
C ALA A 109 -1.26 -9.38 5.97
N LYS A 110 -2.21 -10.21 6.42
CA LYS A 110 -3.65 -9.98 6.22
C LYS A 110 -4.11 -8.68 6.85
N ARG A 111 -3.63 -8.38 8.05
CA ARG A 111 -3.92 -7.13 8.76
C ARG A 111 -3.41 -5.92 7.97
N GLN A 112 -2.16 -5.95 7.52
CA GLN A 112 -1.54 -4.88 6.74
C GLN A 112 -2.29 -4.65 5.41
N SER A 113 -2.56 -5.71 4.66
CA SER A 113 -3.22 -5.59 3.35
C SER A 113 -4.66 -5.06 3.44
N ARG A 114 -5.39 -5.34 4.53
CA ARG A 114 -6.76 -4.86 4.72
C ARG A 114 -6.84 -3.47 5.34
N MET A 115 -5.84 -3.06 6.09
CA MET A 115 -5.83 -1.80 6.81
C MET A 115 -6.13 -0.61 5.90
N LEU A 116 -5.52 -0.57 4.72
CA LEU A 116 -5.62 0.55 3.78
C LEU A 116 -6.98 0.67 3.08
N ARG A 117 -7.78 -0.40 3.13
CA ARG A 117 -9.14 -0.43 2.57
C ARG A 117 -10.22 -0.16 3.61
N GLN A 118 -9.82 0.18 4.83
CA GLN A 118 -10.76 0.61 5.86
C GLN A 118 -11.25 2.04 5.61
N ALA A 119 -12.44 2.36 6.09
CA ALA A 119 -13.04 3.69 5.92
C ALA A 119 -12.19 4.85 6.45
N SER A 120 -11.29 4.60 7.40
CA SER A 120 -10.35 5.61 7.91
C SER A 120 -9.26 6.00 6.92
N TYR A 121 -9.04 5.18 5.89
CA TYR A 121 -8.04 5.42 4.83
C TYR A 121 -8.69 5.73 3.48
N THR A 122 -9.81 5.09 3.16
CA THR A 122 -10.45 5.19 1.85
C THR A 122 -11.24 6.49 1.73
N ALA A 123 -11.14 7.18 0.59
CA ALA A 123 -11.98 8.32 0.28
C ALA A 123 -13.43 7.90 0.03
N ASN A 124 -14.35 8.85 0.12
CA ASN A 124 -15.80 8.59 -0.05
C ASN A 124 -16.17 8.08 -1.45
N ASN A 125 -15.34 8.32 -2.46
CA ASN A 125 -15.51 7.83 -3.82
C ASN A 125 -14.91 6.43 -4.06
N GLY A 126 -14.37 5.78 -3.04
CA GLY A 126 -13.72 4.46 -3.13
C GLY A 126 -12.23 4.50 -3.43
N GLN A 127 -11.65 5.67 -3.65
CA GLN A 127 -10.23 5.82 -3.89
C GLN A 127 -9.40 5.41 -2.68
N SER A 128 -8.41 4.56 -2.89
CA SER A 128 -7.34 4.30 -1.91
C SER A 128 -6.31 5.44 -1.95
N PRO A 129 -5.75 5.86 -0.80
CA PRO A 129 -4.76 6.93 -0.79
C PRO A 129 -3.45 6.44 -1.42
N ALA A 130 -2.82 7.26 -2.26
CA ALA A 130 -1.58 6.86 -2.92
C ALA A 130 -0.39 6.93 -1.95
N TYR A 131 0.05 8.13 -1.63
CA TYR A 131 1.17 8.34 -0.71
C TYR A 131 1.03 9.72 -0.02
N GLU A 132 1.85 9.93 1.01
CA GLU A 132 1.70 11.05 1.95
C GLU A 132 1.62 12.43 1.29
N TRP A 133 2.43 12.69 0.26
CA TRP A 133 2.48 14.01 -0.38
C TRP A 133 1.39 14.23 -1.43
N ALA A 134 0.85 13.16 -2.02
CA ALA A 134 -0.22 13.24 -3.00
C ALA A 134 -1.19 12.06 -2.81
N LEU A 135 -2.08 12.16 -1.85
CA LEU A 135 -3.07 11.12 -1.54
C LEU A 135 -4.00 10.81 -2.71
N SER A 136 -4.30 11.81 -3.53
CA SER A 136 -5.19 11.68 -4.70
C SER A 136 -4.49 11.13 -5.95
N ASP A 137 -3.18 10.91 -5.90
CA ASP A 137 -2.49 10.25 -7.00
C ASP A 137 -2.97 8.80 -7.15
N ALA A 138 -2.71 8.18 -8.28
CA ALA A 138 -3.18 6.83 -8.55
C ALA A 138 -2.02 5.83 -8.50
N ASN A 139 -1.95 5.06 -7.44
CA ASN A 139 -1.04 3.91 -7.38
C ASN A 139 -1.57 2.76 -8.23
N PRO A 140 -0.68 1.89 -8.77
CA PRO A 140 -1.11 0.65 -9.39
C PRO A 140 -2.05 -0.16 -8.49
N PRO A 141 -3.18 -0.69 -8.99
CA PRO A 141 -4.16 -1.41 -8.18
C PRO A 141 -3.72 -2.84 -7.87
N ILE A 142 -2.62 -3.00 -7.16
CA ILE A 142 -2.04 -4.31 -6.82
C ILE A 142 -2.72 -5.00 -5.64
N GLY A 143 -3.71 -4.37 -5.03
CA GLY A 143 -4.39 -4.88 -3.84
C GLY A 143 -5.02 -6.25 -4.02
N ALA A 144 -5.58 -6.54 -5.20
CA ALA A 144 -6.16 -7.85 -5.53
C ALA A 144 -5.08 -8.94 -5.61
N TRP A 145 -3.98 -8.65 -6.30
CA TRP A 145 -2.83 -9.54 -6.38
C TRP A 145 -2.25 -9.81 -4.98
N ALA A 146 -2.07 -8.78 -4.17
CA ALA A 146 -1.55 -8.93 -2.81
C ALA A 146 -2.46 -9.81 -1.95
N ALA A 147 -3.78 -9.58 -1.98
CA ALA A 147 -4.74 -10.39 -1.22
C ALA A 147 -4.70 -11.86 -1.64
N LEU A 148 -4.67 -12.15 -2.94
CA LEU A 148 -4.57 -13.52 -3.44
C LEU A 148 -3.24 -14.18 -3.03
N ARG A 149 -2.12 -13.48 -3.17
CA ARG A 149 -0.80 -14.02 -2.77
C ARG A 149 -0.74 -14.30 -1.27
N ILE A 150 -1.22 -13.39 -0.43
CA ILE A 150 -1.29 -13.58 1.03
C ILE A 150 -2.17 -14.77 1.38
N PHE A 151 -3.31 -14.92 0.72
CA PHE A 151 -4.19 -16.09 0.90
C PHE A 151 -3.48 -17.39 0.56
N MET A 152 -2.79 -17.46 -0.59
CA MET A 152 -2.06 -18.66 -1.01
C MET A 152 -0.94 -19.02 -0.03
N ILE A 153 -0.15 -18.04 0.39
CA ILE A 153 0.93 -18.21 1.38
C ILE A 153 0.34 -18.68 2.71
N SER A 154 -0.71 -18.01 3.19
CA SER A 154 -1.41 -18.40 4.42
C SER A 154 -1.94 -19.83 4.38
N ASN A 155 -2.52 -20.26 3.24
CA ASN A 155 -2.98 -21.64 3.07
C ASN A 155 -1.81 -22.63 3.13
N ARG A 156 -0.67 -22.30 2.52
CA ARG A 156 0.53 -23.13 2.60
C ARG A 156 1.05 -23.26 4.04
N CYS A 157 1.09 -22.14 4.77
CA CYS A 157 1.62 -22.11 6.14
C CYS A 157 0.70 -22.79 7.16
N TYR A 158 -0.61 -22.60 7.05
CA TYR A 158 -1.58 -23.07 8.06
C TYR A 158 -2.38 -24.31 7.63
N GLY A 159 -2.27 -24.75 6.38
CA GLY A 159 -2.97 -25.92 5.87
C GLY A 159 -4.48 -25.73 5.68
N HIS A 160 -5.01 -24.52 5.75
CA HIS A 160 -6.42 -24.23 5.55
C HIS A 160 -6.67 -22.97 4.74
N LYS A 161 -7.77 -22.96 3.99
CA LYS A 161 -8.17 -21.87 3.12
C LYS A 161 -9.00 -20.84 3.88
N ASP A 162 -8.46 -19.63 4.07
CA ASP A 162 -9.15 -18.52 4.75
C ASP A 162 -10.08 -17.77 3.77
N TYR A 163 -11.17 -18.39 3.37
CA TYR A 163 -12.20 -17.77 2.54
C TYR A 163 -12.84 -16.50 3.16
N PRO A 164 -13.03 -16.40 4.51
CA PRO A 164 -13.46 -15.15 5.13
C PRO A 164 -12.56 -13.95 4.79
N PHE A 165 -11.24 -14.15 4.80
CA PHE A 165 -10.28 -13.12 4.40
C PHE A 165 -10.46 -12.70 2.93
N LEU A 166 -10.56 -13.67 2.00
CA LEU A 166 -10.79 -13.37 0.58
C LEU A 166 -12.11 -12.64 0.35
N ARG A 167 -13.19 -13.09 0.98
CA ARG A 167 -14.51 -12.45 0.86
C ARG A 167 -14.49 -11.01 1.36
N ALA A 168 -13.83 -10.74 2.48
CA ALA A 168 -13.68 -9.40 3.00
C ALA A 168 -12.83 -8.53 2.07
N SER A 169 -11.72 -9.06 1.57
CA SER A 169 -10.85 -8.37 0.61
C SER A 169 -11.58 -8.05 -0.69
N LEU A 170 -12.35 -8.99 -1.22
CA LEU A 170 -13.14 -8.76 -2.45
C LEU A 170 -14.12 -7.60 -2.30
N ARG A 171 -14.85 -7.53 -1.19
CA ARG A 171 -15.80 -6.43 -0.93
C ARG A 171 -15.11 -5.06 -0.92
N GLU A 172 -13.93 -5.00 -0.31
CA GLU A 172 -13.14 -3.77 -0.22
C GLU A 172 -12.55 -3.40 -1.60
N LEU A 173 -12.10 -4.39 -2.37
CA LEU A 173 -11.53 -4.20 -3.71
C LEU A 173 -12.58 -3.81 -4.75
N LEU A 174 -13.84 -4.19 -4.59
CA LEU A 174 -14.92 -3.75 -5.48
C LEU A 174 -15.18 -2.24 -5.38
N LEU A 175 -14.95 -1.62 -4.21
CA LEU A 175 -15.02 -0.16 -4.08
C LEU A 175 -13.86 0.51 -4.84
N GLU A 176 -12.64 0.01 -4.68
CA GLU A 176 -11.47 0.48 -5.41
C GLU A 176 -11.64 0.29 -6.93
N TYR A 177 -12.18 -0.85 -7.35
CA TYR A 177 -12.52 -1.10 -8.75
C TYR A 177 -13.53 -0.08 -9.28
N GLY A 178 -14.59 0.23 -8.51
CA GLY A 178 -15.57 1.24 -8.90
C GLY A 178 -14.95 2.61 -9.13
N TRP A 179 -14.00 3.01 -8.31
CA TRP A 179 -13.23 4.24 -8.52
C TRP A 179 -12.41 4.19 -9.81
N TRP A 180 -11.66 3.10 -10.02
CA TRP A 180 -10.85 2.92 -11.22
C TRP A 180 -11.69 2.88 -12.50
N ALA A 181 -12.82 2.17 -12.50
CA ALA A 181 -13.71 2.06 -13.64
C ALA A 181 -14.28 3.41 -14.10
N ASN A 182 -14.35 4.39 -13.19
CA ASN A 182 -14.78 5.76 -13.49
C ASN A 182 -13.62 6.72 -13.78
N ARG A 183 -12.38 6.25 -13.75
CA ARG A 183 -11.19 7.04 -14.03
C ARG A 183 -10.72 6.79 -15.46
N THR A 184 -11.33 7.46 -16.41
CA THR A 184 -10.94 7.39 -17.82
C THR A 184 -10.11 8.62 -18.21
N ASP A 185 -9.41 8.48 -19.34
CA ASP A 185 -8.61 9.55 -19.92
C ASP A 185 -9.48 10.73 -20.38
N ARG A 186 -8.85 11.87 -20.60
CA ARG A 186 -9.53 13.12 -20.97
C ARG A 186 -10.01 13.11 -22.42
N ASN A 187 -9.35 12.33 -23.27
CA ASN A 187 -9.66 12.26 -24.71
C ASN A 187 -10.85 11.36 -25.00
N GLY A 188 -11.28 10.56 -24.04
CA GLY A 188 -12.39 9.60 -24.22
C GLY A 188 -11.99 8.35 -24.98
N ASP A 189 -10.70 8.02 -25.04
CA ASP A 189 -10.17 6.83 -25.70
C ASP A 189 -10.38 5.56 -24.86
N SER A 190 -11.02 5.70 -23.69
CA SER A 190 -11.28 4.61 -22.75
C SER A 190 -10.00 3.99 -22.15
N LEU A 191 -8.94 4.76 -22.07
CA LEU A 191 -7.72 4.41 -21.37
C LEU A 191 -7.85 4.79 -19.88
N PHE A 192 -7.14 4.09 -19.02
CA PHE A 192 -7.10 4.42 -17.60
C PHE A 192 -5.84 5.23 -17.32
N GLU A 193 -6.03 6.49 -16.97
CA GLU A 193 -4.93 7.37 -16.58
C GLU A 193 -4.44 7.02 -15.18
N GLY A 194 -3.14 7.11 -15.02
CA GLY A 194 -2.47 6.99 -13.75
C GLY A 194 -1.86 5.62 -13.53
N GLY A 195 -1.13 5.53 -12.55
CA GLY A 195 -0.16 4.55 -12.18
C GLY A 195 1.07 5.31 -11.81
N PHE A 196 1.23 5.60 -10.53
CA PHE A 196 2.43 6.25 -10.03
C PHE A 196 3.59 5.25 -10.12
N LEU A 197 4.59 5.55 -10.93
CA LEU A 197 5.79 4.74 -11.09
C LEU A 197 6.97 5.21 -10.19
N GLY A 198 6.75 6.19 -9.33
CA GLY A 198 7.81 6.86 -8.59
C GLY A 198 8.44 8.03 -9.38
N LEU A 199 9.11 8.91 -8.66
CA LEU A 199 9.83 10.05 -9.25
C LEU A 199 11.25 9.69 -9.71
N ASP A 200 11.75 8.58 -9.26
CA ASP A 200 13.11 8.08 -9.47
C ASP A 200 13.42 7.80 -10.95
N ASN A 201 12.42 7.56 -11.79
CA ASN A 201 12.60 7.25 -13.21
C ASN A 201 11.99 8.31 -14.16
N ILE A 202 11.39 9.39 -13.65
CA ILE A 202 10.62 10.37 -14.43
C ILE A 202 11.20 11.79 -14.29
N ALA A 203 12.35 11.90 -13.88
CA ALA A 203 13.19 13.00 -13.40
C ALA A 203 12.91 14.46 -13.82
N ILE A 204 12.23 14.79 -14.91
CA ILE A 204 12.23 16.17 -15.43
C ILE A 204 10.85 16.83 -15.42
N PHE A 205 9.76 16.03 -15.35
CA PHE A 205 8.41 16.55 -15.51
C PHE A 205 7.48 16.07 -14.39
N ASP A 206 6.77 17.00 -13.76
CA ASP A 206 5.63 16.66 -12.94
C ASP A 206 4.42 16.41 -13.87
N ARG A 207 4.07 15.15 -14.09
CA ARG A 207 2.98 14.70 -14.96
C ARG A 207 1.61 15.21 -14.57
N ARG A 208 1.43 15.73 -13.37
CA ARG A 208 0.18 16.34 -12.90
C ARG A 208 -0.12 17.65 -13.63
N TYR A 209 0.89 18.29 -14.18
CA TYR A 209 0.77 19.57 -14.86
C TYR A 209 1.09 19.46 -16.35
N PRO A 210 0.46 20.28 -17.19
CA PRO A 210 0.82 20.34 -18.60
C PRO A 210 2.25 20.90 -18.77
N LEU A 211 2.92 20.47 -19.82
CA LEU A 211 4.20 21.03 -20.23
C LEU A 211 4.01 22.48 -20.74
N LYS A 212 5.11 23.19 -20.95
CA LYS A 212 5.07 24.60 -21.38
C LYS A 212 4.35 24.82 -22.72
N ASP A 213 4.33 23.82 -23.57
CA ASP A 213 3.65 23.81 -24.87
C ASP A 213 2.18 23.37 -24.77
N GLY A 214 1.69 23.09 -23.56
CA GLY A 214 0.32 22.60 -23.32
C GLY A 214 0.15 21.11 -23.45
N SER A 215 1.15 20.37 -23.92
CA SER A 215 1.12 18.91 -23.96
C SER A 215 1.15 18.29 -22.57
N ARG A 216 0.72 17.04 -22.44
CA ARG A 216 0.71 16.28 -21.19
C ARG A 216 1.40 14.95 -21.39
N ILE A 217 1.94 14.44 -20.29
CA ILE A 217 2.50 13.09 -20.25
C ILE A 217 1.38 12.16 -19.82
N GLU A 218 0.99 11.26 -20.71
CA GLU A 218 0.01 10.19 -20.44
C GLU A 218 0.74 8.93 -19.98
N GLN A 219 0.16 8.23 -19.01
CA GLN A 219 0.66 6.92 -18.57
C GLN A 219 -0.29 5.81 -18.99
N SER A 220 0.11 5.02 -19.97
CA SER A 220 -0.68 3.89 -20.48
C SER A 220 -0.64 2.63 -19.62
N ASP A 221 0.29 2.53 -18.68
CA ASP A 221 0.43 1.40 -17.75
C ASP A 221 -0.79 1.23 -16.84
N GLY A 222 -1.53 2.30 -16.53
CA GLY A 222 -2.80 2.22 -15.81
C GLY A 222 -3.80 1.26 -16.45
N THR A 223 -3.91 1.25 -17.77
CA THR A 223 -4.79 0.32 -18.51
C THR A 223 -4.33 -1.14 -18.34
N ALA A 224 -3.04 -1.41 -18.38
CA ALA A 224 -2.50 -2.75 -18.15
C ALA A 224 -2.75 -3.23 -16.71
N TRP A 225 -2.59 -2.34 -15.73
CA TRP A 225 -2.90 -2.61 -14.33
C TRP A 225 -4.38 -2.92 -14.11
N MET A 226 -5.28 -2.22 -14.81
CA MET A 226 -6.71 -2.51 -14.76
C MET A 226 -7.04 -3.87 -15.38
N GLY A 227 -6.39 -4.26 -16.47
CA GLY A 227 -6.50 -5.61 -17.04
C GLY A 227 -6.12 -6.68 -16.02
N MET A 228 -5.03 -6.49 -15.29
CA MET A 228 -4.62 -7.39 -14.21
C MET A 228 -5.67 -7.42 -13.07
N LEU A 229 -6.13 -6.26 -12.59
CA LEU A 229 -7.14 -6.19 -11.54
C LEU A 229 -8.40 -6.95 -11.90
N LEU A 230 -8.92 -6.76 -13.11
CA LEU A 230 -10.10 -7.45 -13.61
C LEU A 230 -9.91 -8.98 -13.68
N SER A 231 -8.76 -9.45 -14.14
CA SER A 231 -8.47 -10.88 -14.20
C SER A 231 -8.45 -11.53 -12.79
N LEU A 232 -8.00 -10.79 -11.78
CA LEU A 232 -7.92 -11.29 -10.40
C LEU A 232 -9.25 -11.24 -9.63
N ILE A 233 -10.16 -10.36 -10.01
CA ILE A 233 -11.50 -10.28 -9.41
C ILE A 233 -12.38 -11.45 -9.88
N HIS A 234 -12.09 -12.03 -11.04
CA HIS A 234 -12.83 -13.17 -11.60
C HIS A 234 -12.37 -14.54 -11.08
N ILE A 235 -11.30 -14.63 -10.33
CA ILE A 235 -10.80 -15.87 -9.72
C ILE A 235 -11.40 -16.07 -8.33
#